data_cb62ca64b1714acdaba7dbd9c04cbbc0
#
_entry.id   cb62ca64b1714acdaba7dbd9c04cbbc0
#
_cell.length_a   1.000
_cell.length_b   1.000
_cell.length_c   1.000
_cell.angle_alpha   90.00
_cell.angle_beta   90.00
_cell.angle_gamma   90.00
#
_symmetry.space_group_name_H-M   'P 1'
#
loop_
_entity.id
_entity.type
_entity.pdbx_description
1 polymer ?
#
loop_
_entity_poly.entity_id
_entity_poly.type
_entity_poly.pdbx_seq_one_letter_code
_entity_poly.pdbx_strand_id
1 'polypeptide(L)'
;IIIEINVDFFVNQTQTWWSRWINNFRKVNLTFDGLWIDMNEPALFSTNDPVPWNSGETGSNYTLKCSQNQFDDPPYRTKAVFRFDNDMDRSARLSDHTLCMSALQGEINSRTNQSKYRHYDVHNLYGWSETKATWNALRSTIEKRSLILSRSTFVGSGQWSSHWFGDNQATWNEMKRSIILMIEFNWFGIPFNGADICGFEQIPTEELCIRWMQLGAFYPFSRSHSSKKPFDQDPASWSK
;
A
#
# COMPACT_ATOMS: atom_id res chain seq x y z
N ILE A 1 6.68 -18.92 -5.05
CA ILE A 1 7.82 -18.03 -4.67
C ILE A 1 7.28 -16.63 -4.83
N ILE A 2 6.98 -15.95 -3.73
CA ILE A 2 6.69 -14.52 -3.75
C ILE A 2 8.05 -13.83 -3.78
N ILE A 3 8.46 -13.35 -4.94
CA ILE A 3 9.61 -12.47 -5.07
C ILE A 3 9.04 -11.05 -4.92
N GLU A 4 9.29 -10.43 -3.79
CA GLU A 4 9.01 -9.02 -3.61
C GLU A 4 10.01 -8.22 -4.42
N ILE A 5 9.57 -7.68 -5.55
CA ILE A 5 10.38 -6.80 -6.40
C ILE A 5 9.82 -5.40 -6.27
N ASN A 6 10.57 -4.53 -5.66
CA ASN A 6 10.24 -3.10 -5.63
C ASN A 6 10.78 -2.44 -6.91
N VAL A 7 9.86 -2.01 -7.75
CA VAL A 7 10.16 -1.38 -9.03
C VAL A 7 10.41 0.11 -8.84
N ASP A 8 11.46 0.64 -9.45
CA ASP A 8 11.76 2.08 -9.36
C ASP A 8 10.91 2.89 -10.36
N PHE A 9 9.76 3.39 -9.90
CA PHE A 9 8.83 4.18 -10.71
C PHE A 9 9.29 5.62 -10.99
N PHE A 10 10.41 6.07 -10.44
CA PHE A 10 11.03 7.36 -10.79
C PHE A 10 11.85 7.30 -12.09
N VAL A 11 12.01 6.11 -12.67
CA VAL A 11 12.72 5.89 -13.94
C VAL A 11 11.73 5.82 -15.11
N ASN A 12 11.97 6.58 -16.17
CA ASN A 12 11.08 6.63 -17.34
C ASN A 12 10.95 5.28 -18.06
N GLN A 13 12.02 4.51 -18.14
CA GLN A 13 12.00 3.17 -18.73
C GLN A 13 11.10 2.23 -17.95
N THR A 14 11.08 2.33 -16.62
CA THR A 14 10.18 1.57 -15.76
C THR A 14 8.72 1.91 -16.05
N GLN A 15 8.38 3.19 -16.22
CA GLN A 15 7.01 3.60 -16.54
C GLN A 15 6.57 3.04 -17.90
N THR A 16 7.47 3.02 -18.89
CA THR A 16 7.22 2.41 -20.21
C THR A 16 7.03 0.90 -20.11
N TRP A 17 7.87 0.23 -19.34
CA TRP A 17 7.78 -1.21 -19.07
C TRP A 17 6.47 -1.55 -18.35
N TRP A 18 6.10 -0.81 -17.32
CA TRP A 18 4.86 -0.98 -16.56
C TRP A 18 3.62 -0.84 -17.45
N SER A 19 3.58 0.21 -18.27
CA SER A 19 2.50 0.42 -19.24
C SER A 19 2.38 -0.74 -20.22
N ARG A 20 3.50 -1.24 -20.75
CA ARG A 20 3.50 -2.38 -21.67
C ARG A 20 2.94 -3.65 -21.01
N TRP A 21 3.31 -3.93 -19.76
CA TRP A 21 2.84 -5.11 -19.03
C TRP A 21 1.36 -5.03 -18.69
N ILE A 22 0.87 -3.91 -18.19
CA ILE A 22 -0.54 -3.68 -17.90
C ILE A 22 -1.37 -3.86 -19.19
N ASN A 23 -0.94 -3.25 -20.29
CA ASN A 23 -1.61 -3.33 -21.56
C ASN A 23 -1.65 -4.77 -22.10
N ASN A 24 -0.53 -5.47 -22.01
CA ASN A 24 -0.42 -6.85 -22.48
C ASN A 24 -1.30 -7.78 -21.63
N PHE A 25 -1.25 -7.65 -20.32
CA PHE A 25 -2.06 -8.44 -19.40
C PHE A 25 -3.57 -8.23 -19.67
N ARG A 26 -3.99 -6.98 -19.87
CA ARG A 26 -5.38 -6.66 -20.19
C ARG A 26 -5.85 -7.26 -21.50
N LYS A 27 -4.99 -7.28 -22.52
CA LYS A 27 -5.33 -7.81 -23.86
C LYS A 27 -5.38 -9.33 -23.90
N VAL A 28 -4.47 -10.00 -23.20
CA VAL A 28 -4.25 -11.44 -23.34
C VAL A 28 -4.95 -12.25 -22.24
N ASN A 29 -4.94 -11.74 -21.00
CA ASN A 29 -5.34 -12.54 -19.84
C ASN A 29 -6.72 -12.15 -19.30
N LEU A 30 -6.91 -10.90 -18.93
CA LEU A 30 -8.12 -10.45 -18.27
C LEU A 30 -8.43 -9.00 -18.65
N THR A 31 -9.61 -8.77 -19.24
CA THR A 31 -10.11 -7.42 -19.48
C THR A 31 -10.59 -6.79 -18.18
N PHE A 32 -10.10 -5.60 -17.84
CA PHE A 32 -10.47 -4.84 -16.67
C PHE A 32 -10.54 -3.34 -17.00
N ASP A 33 -11.27 -2.59 -16.19
CA ASP A 33 -11.44 -1.13 -16.32
C ASP A 33 -10.83 -0.34 -15.16
N GLY A 34 -10.26 -1.02 -14.18
CA GLY A 34 -9.59 -0.44 -13.03
C GLY A 34 -8.51 -1.35 -12.48
N LEU A 35 -7.62 -0.78 -11.67
CA LEU A 35 -6.54 -1.48 -10.99
C LEU A 35 -6.49 -1.11 -9.51
N TRP A 36 -6.24 -2.11 -8.69
CA TRP A 36 -5.87 -1.97 -7.30
C TRP A 36 -4.35 -2.15 -7.19
N ILE A 37 -3.67 -1.15 -6.62
CA ILE A 37 -2.24 -1.17 -6.32
C ILE A 37 -2.07 -1.14 -4.81
N ASP A 38 -1.45 -2.20 -4.30
CA ASP A 38 -1.28 -2.47 -2.88
C ASP A 38 0.22 -2.57 -2.53
N MET A 39 0.55 -2.53 -1.26
CA MET A 39 1.92 -2.67 -0.74
C MET A 39 2.90 -1.59 -1.26
N ASN A 40 2.37 -0.48 -1.70
CA ASN A 40 3.11 0.58 -2.39
C ASN A 40 3.57 1.73 -1.51
N GLU A 41 3.81 1.47 -0.24
CA GLU A 41 4.46 2.40 0.71
C GLU A 41 5.97 2.62 0.44
N PRO A 42 6.82 1.73 -0.09
CA PRO A 42 6.76 0.31 -0.42
C PRO A 42 6.85 -0.57 0.83
N ALA A 43 5.91 -1.48 0.99
CA ALA A 43 5.88 -2.40 2.12
C ALA A 43 6.57 -3.74 1.77
N LEU A 44 7.38 -4.23 2.68
CA LEU A 44 8.02 -5.54 2.64
C LEU A 44 7.63 -6.33 3.88
N PHE A 45 7.45 -7.63 3.75
CA PHE A 45 7.14 -8.49 4.90
C PHE A 45 8.31 -8.60 5.88
N SER A 46 9.55 -8.53 5.37
CA SER A 46 10.74 -8.71 6.17
C SER A 46 11.89 -7.83 5.68
N THR A 47 12.41 -6.98 6.56
CA THR A 47 13.64 -6.23 6.33
C THR A 47 14.43 -6.21 7.64
N ASN A 48 15.72 -6.55 7.56
CA ASN A 48 16.63 -6.70 8.70
C ASN A 48 16.28 -7.84 9.68
N ASP A 49 15.17 -8.52 9.53
CA ASP A 49 14.78 -9.59 10.42
C ASP A 49 15.81 -10.74 10.41
N PRO A 50 16.09 -11.36 11.56
CA PRO A 50 17.03 -12.48 11.63
C PRO A 50 16.48 -13.73 10.90
N VAL A 51 15.17 -13.90 10.87
CA VAL A 51 14.45 -14.98 10.19
C VAL A 51 13.42 -14.38 9.26
N PRO A 52 13.42 -14.72 7.97
CA PRO A 52 12.38 -14.25 7.04
C PRO A 52 11.00 -14.70 7.50
N TRP A 53 10.00 -13.85 7.34
CA TRP A 53 8.61 -14.10 7.71
C TRP A 53 8.05 -15.43 7.16
N ASN A 54 8.45 -15.81 5.96
CA ASN A 54 7.97 -17.01 5.25
C ASN A 54 8.99 -18.15 5.17
N SER A 55 9.99 -18.17 6.04
CA SER A 55 11.08 -19.16 6.00
C SER A 55 10.61 -20.62 6.10
N GLY A 56 9.50 -20.86 6.78
CA GLY A 56 8.91 -22.20 6.94
C GLY A 56 8.08 -22.69 5.76
N GLU A 57 7.52 -21.79 4.96
CA GLU A 57 6.58 -22.15 3.88
C GLU A 57 7.24 -22.16 2.50
N THR A 58 8.24 -21.34 2.27
CA THR A 58 8.82 -21.12 0.93
C THR A 58 10.28 -21.57 0.83
N GLY A 59 10.91 -21.93 1.93
CA GLY A 59 12.34 -22.26 1.98
C GLY A 59 13.25 -21.06 1.67
N SER A 60 12.72 -19.83 1.65
CA SER A 60 13.50 -18.64 1.46
C SER A 60 14.21 -18.24 2.77
N ASN A 61 15.52 -18.20 2.73
CA ASN A 61 16.37 -17.75 3.84
C ASN A 61 16.83 -16.31 3.67
N TYR A 62 16.21 -15.57 2.74
CA TYR A 62 16.63 -14.20 2.43
C TYR A 62 15.63 -13.19 2.96
N THR A 63 16.16 -12.23 3.70
CA THR A 63 15.50 -10.99 4.04
C THR A 63 16.40 -9.84 3.58
N LEU A 64 15.83 -8.73 3.18
CA LEU A 64 16.61 -7.55 2.84
C LEU A 64 17.43 -7.10 4.06
N LYS A 65 18.72 -6.91 3.90
CA LYS A 65 19.61 -6.41 4.96
C LYS A 65 20.06 -5.01 4.61
N CYS A 66 19.75 -4.06 5.47
CA CYS A 66 20.16 -2.68 5.33
C CYS A 66 21.41 -2.39 6.19
N SER A 67 22.38 -1.71 5.60
CA SER A 67 23.54 -1.24 6.33
C SER A 67 23.14 -0.22 7.39
N GLN A 68 23.79 -0.25 8.54
CA GLN A 68 23.60 0.80 9.56
C GLN A 68 24.14 2.13 9.05
N ASN A 69 23.29 3.14 9.02
CA ASN A 69 23.65 4.48 8.59
C ASN A 69 22.66 5.52 9.16
N GLN A 70 23.02 6.79 9.03
CA GLN A 70 22.20 7.89 9.53
C GLN A 70 20.82 8.06 8.87
N PHE A 71 20.57 7.42 7.75
CA PHE A 71 19.26 7.47 7.08
C PHE A 71 18.30 6.42 7.61
N ASP A 72 18.82 5.25 7.98
CA ASP A 72 18.01 4.19 8.61
C ASP A 72 17.80 4.43 10.11
N ASP A 73 18.75 5.12 10.75
CA ASP A 73 18.70 5.47 12.17
C ASP A 73 19.08 6.95 12.36
N PRO A 74 18.17 7.88 12.05
CA PRO A 74 18.42 9.31 12.19
C PRO A 74 18.59 9.71 13.68
N PRO A 75 19.26 10.85 13.96
CA PRO A 75 19.58 11.26 15.33
C PRO A 75 18.35 11.53 16.22
N TYR A 76 17.17 11.74 15.62
CA TYR A 76 15.94 11.82 16.40
C TYR A 76 15.02 10.67 16.03
N ARG A 77 14.61 9.94 17.06
CA ARG A 77 13.62 8.88 16.93
C ARG A 77 12.27 9.40 17.37
N THR A 78 11.30 9.35 16.46
CA THR A 78 9.90 9.57 16.80
C THR A 78 9.25 8.25 17.21
N LYS A 79 8.10 8.31 17.87
CA LYS A 79 7.33 7.09 18.21
C LYS A 79 6.95 6.24 16.97
N ALA A 80 6.86 6.85 15.79
CA ALA A 80 6.56 6.16 14.55
C ALA A 80 7.67 5.19 14.07
N VAL A 81 8.88 5.31 14.60
CA VAL A 81 10.00 4.39 14.34
C VAL A 81 9.90 3.11 15.18
N PHE A 82 9.14 3.14 16.28
CA PHE A 82 8.93 1.95 17.11
C PHE A 82 7.88 1.05 16.48
N ARG A 83 8.09 -0.25 16.52
CA ARG A 83 7.07 -1.23 16.12
C ARG A 83 5.83 -1.05 16.98
N PHE A 84 4.67 -1.08 16.36
CA PHE A 84 3.37 -0.89 17.02
C PHE A 84 3.06 -1.95 18.09
N ASP A 85 3.62 -3.13 17.95
CA ASP A 85 3.42 -4.28 18.83
C ASP A 85 4.41 -4.33 20.00
N ASN A 86 5.43 -3.47 19.99
CA ASN A 86 6.43 -3.45 21.04
C ASN A 86 7.01 -2.05 21.26
N ASP A 87 6.32 -1.23 22.06
CA ASP A 87 6.68 0.15 22.37
C ASP A 87 8.12 0.35 22.91
N MET A 88 8.80 -0.75 23.22
CA MET A 88 10.14 -0.76 23.83
C MET A 88 11.24 -1.23 22.86
N ASP A 89 10.92 -1.62 21.64
CA ASP A 89 11.93 -2.05 20.68
C ASP A 89 12.72 -0.88 20.12
N ARG A 90 13.76 -0.50 20.84
CA ARG A 90 14.70 0.56 20.42
C ARG A 90 15.60 0.15 19.26
N SER A 91 15.53 -1.09 18.78
CA SER A 91 16.29 -1.58 17.63
C SER A 91 15.57 -1.28 16.30
N ALA A 92 14.30 -0.89 16.33
CA ALA A 92 13.54 -0.54 15.15
C ALA A 92 14.19 0.59 14.34
N ARG A 93 14.17 0.45 13.02
CA ARG A 93 14.76 1.38 12.06
C ARG A 93 13.70 1.84 11.07
N LEU A 94 13.98 2.93 10.36
CA LEU A 94 13.08 3.42 9.31
C LEU A 94 12.91 2.43 8.16
N SER A 95 13.89 1.56 7.92
CA SER A 95 13.82 0.51 6.89
C SER A 95 13.09 -0.76 7.33
N ASP A 96 12.63 -0.87 8.58
CA ASP A 96 11.86 -2.04 8.99
C ASP A 96 10.57 -2.13 8.17
N HIS A 97 10.35 -3.31 7.57
CA HIS A 97 9.24 -3.59 6.64
C HIS A 97 9.21 -2.73 5.36
N THR A 98 10.34 -2.15 4.95
CA THR A 98 10.45 -1.39 3.70
C THR A 98 11.86 -1.49 3.10
N LEU A 99 12.12 -0.75 2.01
CA LEU A 99 13.43 -0.63 1.40
C LEU A 99 14.42 0.07 2.32
N CYS A 100 15.71 -0.24 2.14
CA CYS A 100 16.77 0.49 2.82
C CYS A 100 16.70 2.00 2.52
N MET A 101 16.74 2.84 3.53
CA MET A 101 16.66 4.29 3.35
C MET A 101 17.85 4.86 2.54
N SER A 102 18.96 4.16 2.51
CA SER A 102 20.12 4.49 1.68
C SER A 102 20.02 4.04 0.22
N ALA A 103 19.01 3.27 -0.16
CA ALA A 103 18.80 2.82 -1.54
C ALA A 103 18.68 4.02 -2.50
N LEU A 104 19.21 3.86 -3.70
CA LEU A 104 19.23 4.90 -4.72
C LEU A 104 18.13 4.65 -5.75
N GLN A 105 17.44 5.70 -6.16
CA GLN A 105 16.29 5.67 -7.07
C GLN A 105 16.36 6.80 -8.11
N GLY A 106 15.60 6.65 -9.18
CA GLY A 106 15.50 7.62 -10.26
C GLY A 106 16.59 7.48 -11.32
N GLU A 107 16.49 8.31 -12.34
CA GLU A 107 17.41 8.32 -13.48
C GLU A 107 18.87 8.54 -13.03
N ILE A 108 19.77 7.79 -13.65
CA ILE A 108 21.22 7.98 -13.43
C ILE A 108 21.68 9.21 -14.22
N ASN A 109 22.28 10.13 -13.53
CA ASN A 109 22.92 11.28 -14.17
C ASN A 109 24.17 10.81 -14.92
N SER A 110 24.19 10.94 -16.24
CA SER A 110 25.28 10.46 -17.10
C SER A 110 26.63 11.12 -16.84
N ARG A 111 26.65 12.32 -16.22
CA ARG A 111 27.90 13.05 -15.92
C ARG A 111 28.49 12.63 -14.58
N THR A 112 27.64 12.37 -13.57
CA THR A 112 28.09 12.07 -12.20
C THR A 112 28.04 10.58 -11.87
N ASN A 113 27.38 9.77 -12.72
CA ASN A 113 27.06 8.37 -12.49
C ASN A 113 26.31 8.12 -11.16
N GLN A 114 25.51 9.10 -10.73
CA GLN A 114 24.72 9.04 -9.51
C GLN A 114 23.24 9.00 -9.84
N SER A 115 22.47 8.20 -9.12
CA SER A 115 21.00 8.22 -9.15
C SER A 115 20.48 9.53 -8.58
N LYS A 116 19.33 9.96 -9.07
CA LYS A 116 18.76 11.26 -8.78
C LYS A 116 18.28 11.41 -7.34
N TYR A 117 17.77 10.33 -6.75
CA TYR A 117 17.14 10.35 -5.44
C TYR A 117 17.71 9.27 -4.53
N ARG A 118 17.62 9.49 -3.22
CA ARG A 118 17.77 8.47 -2.19
C ARG A 118 16.38 8.11 -1.67
N HIS A 119 16.18 6.84 -1.30
CA HIS A 119 14.89 6.38 -0.80
C HIS A 119 14.42 7.18 0.42
N TYR A 120 15.31 7.53 1.33
CA TYR A 120 15.02 8.40 2.48
C TYR A 120 14.31 9.70 2.08
N ASP A 121 14.70 10.31 0.95
CA ASP A 121 14.17 11.58 0.48
C ASP A 121 12.82 11.43 -0.26
N VAL A 122 12.53 10.24 -0.81
CA VAL A 122 11.37 9.98 -1.67
C VAL A 122 10.49 8.81 -1.21
N HIS A 123 10.74 8.26 -0.02
CA HIS A 123 9.98 7.14 0.51
C HIS A 123 8.47 7.37 0.41
N ASN A 124 7.98 8.48 0.91
CA ASN A 124 6.54 8.81 0.90
C ASN A 124 5.97 9.11 -0.50
N LEU A 125 6.83 9.23 -1.51
CA LEU A 125 6.44 9.46 -2.91
C LEU A 125 6.43 8.17 -3.75
N TYR A 126 6.78 7.03 -3.17
CA TYR A 126 6.85 5.77 -3.92
C TYR A 126 5.48 5.39 -4.50
N GLY A 127 4.45 5.25 -3.67
CA GLY A 127 3.10 4.94 -4.12
C GLY A 127 2.50 6.03 -5.02
N TRP A 128 2.85 7.29 -4.79
CA TRP A 128 2.49 8.39 -5.67
C TRP A 128 3.08 8.22 -7.07
N SER A 129 4.35 7.82 -7.19
CA SER A 129 5.03 7.59 -8.46
C SER A 129 4.46 6.38 -9.21
N GLU A 130 4.18 5.28 -8.51
CA GLU A 130 3.49 4.11 -9.06
C GLU A 130 2.08 4.44 -9.55
N THR A 131 1.32 5.18 -8.74
CA THR A 131 -0.03 5.63 -9.10
C THR A 131 -0.03 6.41 -10.41
N LYS A 132 0.91 7.35 -10.56
CA LYS A 132 1.07 8.13 -11.79
C LYS A 132 1.43 7.26 -13.00
N ALA A 133 2.35 6.32 -12.82
CA ALA A 133 2.74 5.37 -13.87
C ALA A 133 1.57 4.48 -14.28
N THR A 134 0.80 4.00 -13.31
CA THR A 134 -0.39 3.18 -13.52
C THR A 134 -1.50 3.95 -14.24
N TRP A 135 -1.73 5.21 -13.86
CA TRP A 135 -2.68 6.08 -14.52
C TRP A 135 -2.31 6.33 -15.98
N ASN A 136 -1.02 6.61 -16.28
CA ASN A 136 -0.54 6.75 -17.66
C ASN A 136 -0.75 5.47 -18.47
N ALA A 137 -0.48 4.31 -17.89
CA ALA A 137 -0.69 3.02 -18.51
C ALA A 137 -2.16 2.77 -18.87
N LEU A 138 -3.07 2.96 -17.91
CA LEU A 138 -4.50 2.77 -18.14
C LEU A 138 -5.05 3.76 -19.17
N ARG A 139 -4.65 5.02 -19.12
CA ARG A 139 -5.09 6.04 -20.06
C ARG A 139 -4.67 5.76 -21.49
N SER A 140 -3.53 5.09 -21.70
CA SER A 140 -3.08 4.68 -23.03
C SER A 140 -3.81 3.44 -23.58
N THR A 141 -4.53 2.71 -22.73
CA THR A 141 -5.13 1.40 -23.06
C THR A 141 -6.64 1.43 -23.04
N ILE A 142 -7.23 2.23 -22.17
CA ILE A 142 -8.66 2.30 -21.93
C ILE A 142 -9.16 3.68 -22.37
N GLU A 143 -10.04 3.70 -23.34
CA GLU A 143 -10.62 4.95 -23.88
C GLU A 143 -11.66 5.59 -22.95
N LYS A 144 -11.85 5.00 -21.76
CA LYS A 144 -12.80 5.44 -20.72
C LYS A 144 -12.06 5.93 -19.49
N ARG A 145 -12.78 6.60 -18.59
CA ARG A 145 -12.28 6.91 -17.25
C ARG A 145 -12.05 5.60 -16.47
N SER A 146 -10.84 5.38 -16.04
CA SER A 146 -10.42 4.21 -15.27
C SER A 146 -10.39 4.51 -13.78
N LEU A 147 -10.54 3.48 -12.96
CA LEU A 147 -10.36 3.53 -11.51
C LEU A 147 -8.97 3.02 -11.15
N ILE A 148 -8.26 3.74 -10.30
CA ILE A 148 -7.10 3.24 -9.58
C ILE A 148 -7.40 3.35 -8.09
N LEU A 149 -7.19 2.26 -7.37
CA LEU A 149 -7.27 2.21 -5.91
C LEU A 149 -5.87 2.01 -5.36
N SER A 150 -5.37 2.95 -4.57
CA SER A 150 -4.01 2.92 -4.02
C SER A 150 -4.04 2.92 -2.49
N ARG A 151 -3.18 2.09 -1.86
CA ARG A 151 -3.01 2.12 -0.40
C ARG A 151 -2.15 3.30 0.03
N SER A 152 -0.98 3.48 -0.59
CA SER A 152 -0.14 4.65 -0.32
C SER A 152 -0.54 5.83 -1.19
N THR A 153 -0.68 6.99 -0.56
CA THR A 153 -1.02 8.26 -1.23
C THR A 153 -0.15 9.39 -0.71
N PHE A 154 -0.06 10.45 -1.48
CA PHE A 154 0.63 11.69 -1.11
C PHE A 154 -0.14 12.89 -1.67
N VAL A 155 0.28 14.10 -1.33
CA VAL A 155 -0.34 15.32 -1.85
C VAL A 155 -0.45 15.27 -3.38
N GLY A 156 -1.66 15.47 -3.89
CA GLY A 156 -1.95 15.43 -5.32
C GLY A 156 -2.30 14.05 -5.89
N SER A 157 -2.28 12.97 -5.10
CA SER A 157 -2.68 11.62 -5.58
C SER A 157 -4.12 11.58 -6.09
N GLY A 158 -5.01 12.39 -5.55
CA GLY A 158 -6.44 12.40 -5.93
C GLY A 158 -6.70 12.77 -7.41
N GLN A 159 -5.73 13.34 -8.12
CA GLN A 159 -5.84 13.56 -9.57
C GLN A 159 -5.74 12.26 -10.39
N TRP A 160 -5.23 11.18 -9.80
CA TRP A 160 -4.98 9.91 -10.50
C TRP A 160 -5.66 8.71 -9.86
N SER A 161 -5.85 8.70 -8.53
CA SER A 161 -6.36 7.55 -7.81
C SER A 161 -7.36 7.89 -6.72
N SER A 162 -8.11 6.87 -6.36
CA SER A 162 -8.84 6.72 -5.12
C SER A 162 -7.94 6.11 -4.04
N HIS A 163 -8.48 5.95 -2.82
CA HIS A 163 -7.76 5.44 -1.67
C HIS A 163 -8.66 4.58 -0.79
N TRP A 164 -8.09 3.55 -0.15
CA TRP A 164 -8.72 2.90 0.99
C TRP A 164 -7.78 2.94 2.19
N PHE A 165 -8.32 2.77 3.39
CA PHE A 165 -7.58 3.02 4.63
C PHE A 165 -6.73 1.83 5.11
N GLY A 166 -6.39 0.89 4.22
CA GLY A 166 -5.54 -0.26 4.51
C GLY A 166 -6.23 -1.32 5.38
N ASP A 167 -5.41 -2.13 6.02
CA ASP A 167 -5.81 -3.30 6.81
C ASP A 167 -6.33 -2.89 8.19
N ASN A 168 -7.60 -2.51 8.26
CA ASN A 168 -8.26 -2.08 9.48
C ASN A 168 -8.75 -3.29 10.30
N GLN A 169 -8.86 -3.11 11.61
CA GLN A 169 -9.36 -4.15 12.52
C GLN A 169 -10.90 -4.13 12.62
N ALA A 170 -11.49 -5.30 12.87
CA ALA A 170 -12.92 -5.46 13.10
C ALA A 170 -13.33 -4.94 14.49
N THR A 171 -13.25 -3.63 14.71
CA THR A 171 -13.57 -2.96 15.97
C THR A 171 -14.45 -1.73 15.77
N TRP A 172 -15.22 -1.38 16.80
CA TRP A 172 -16.03 -0.15 16.84
C TRP A 172 -15.18 1.12 16.69
N ASN A 173 -13.95 1.08 17.20
CA ASN A 173 -13.02 2.21 17.08
C ASN A 173 -12.60 2.42 15.62
N GLU A 174 -12.28 1.35 14.91
CA GLU A 174 -11.91 1.45 13.50
C GLU A 174 -13.09 1.90 12.62
N MET A 175 -14.31 1.41 12.92
CA MET A 175 -15.51 1.91 12.26
C MET A 175 -15.70 3.43 12.52
N LYS A 176 -15.50 3.90 13.74
CA LYS A 176 -15.55 5.34 14.08
C LYS A 176 -14.46 6.14 13.36
N ARG A 177 -13.23 5.62 13.33
CA ARG A 177 -12.09 6.26 12.64
C ARG A 177 -12.35 6.42 11.14
N SER A 178 -13.00 5.44 10.51
CA SER A 178 -13.30 5.51 9.08
C SER A 178 -14.16 6.72 8.70
N ILE A 179 -15.08 7.15 9.58
CA ILE A 179 -15.89 8.37 9.37
C ILE A 179 -15.00 9.62 9.33
N ILE A 180 -14.06 9.70 10.28
CA ILE A 180 -13.12 10.83 10.37
C ILE A 180 -12.23 10.86 9.13
N LEU A 181 -11.64 9.71 8.79
CA LEU A 181 -10.74 9.58 7.64
C LEU A 181 -11.43 9.92 6.32
N MET A 182 -12.68 9.51 6.12
CA MET A 182 -13.42 9.90 4.91
C MET A 182 -13.54 11.42 4.76
N ILE A 183 -13.75 12.14 5.85
CA ILE A 183 -13.84 13.60 5.84
C ILE A 183 -12.45 14.20 5.56
N GLU A 184 -11.41 13.72 6.24
CA GLU A 184 -10.04 14.21 6.07
C GLU A 184 -9.53 13.99 4.65
N PHE A 185 -9.76 12.82 4.07
CA PHE A 185 -9.32 12.54 2.70
C PHE A 185 -10.03 13.38 1.64
N ASN A 186 -11.26 13.86 1.91
CA ASN A 186 -11.88 14.88 1.09
C ASN A 186 -11.07 16.20 1.10
N TRP A 187 -10.59 16.63 2.27
CA TRP A 187 -9.74 17.82 2.38
C TRP A 187 -8.39 17.61 1.69
N PHE A 188 -7.87 16.40 1.68
CA PHE A 188 -6.63 16.07 0.96
C PHE A 188 -6.82 15.95 -0.57
N GLY A 189 -8.05 16.14 -1.06
CA GLY A 189 -8.37 16.07 -2.49
C GLY A 189 -8.54 14.65 -3.03
N ILE A 190 -8.84 13.67 -2.17
CA ILE A 190 -9.14 12.28 -2.53
C ILE A 190 -10.56 11.91 -2.05
N PRO A 191 -11.60 12.41 -2.73
CA PRO A 191 -12.97 12.19 -2.28
C PRO A 191 -13.48 10.75 -2.47
N PHE A 192 -12.87 9.98 -3.36
CA PHE A 192 -13.23 8.58 -3.58
C PHE A 192 -12.38 7.70 -2.66
N ASN A 193 -12.86 7.52 -1.43
CA ASN A 193 -12.16 6.77 -0.40
C ASN A 193 -13.14 5.96 0.47
N GLY A 194 -12.63 5.01 1.26
CA GLY A 194 -13.41 4.19 2.18
C GLY A 194 -12.55 3.20 2.95
N ALA A 195 -13.16 2.57 3.95
CA ALA A 195 -12.57 1.50 4.75
C ALA A 195 -13.07 0.14 4.30
N ASP A 196 -12.33 -0.92 4.61
CA ASP A 196 -12.83 -2.28 4.48
C ASP A 196 -13.96 -2.51 5.48
N ILE A 197 -15.17 -2.74 4.94
CA ILE A 197 -16.40 -2.90 5.72
C ILE A 197 -16.31 -4.19 6.52
N CYS A 198 -16.66 -4.13 7.79
CA CYS A 198 -16.55 -5.18 8.82
C CYS A 198 -15.12 -5.41 9.34
N GLY A 199 -14.11 -4.75 8.78
CA GLY A 199 -12.71 -4.90 9.16
C GLY A 199 -11.99 -5.99 8.36
N PHE A 200 -10.73 -5.70 7.99
CA PHE A 200 -9.84 -6.64 7.30
C PHE A 200 -9.30 -7.68 8.27
N GLU A 201 -8.75 -7.25 9.41
CA GLU A 201 -8.22 -8.11 10.45
C GLU A 201 -9.28 -8.43 11.53
N GLN A 202 -9.13 -9.55 12.23
CA GLN A 202 -10.01 -10.05 13.28
C GLN A 202 -11.40 -10.47 12.76
N ILE A 203 -12.16 -11.18 13.57
CA ILE A 203 -13.52 -11.63 13.28
C ILE A 203 -14.49 -10.61 13.87
N PRO A 204 -15.31 -9.93 13.06
CA PRO A 204 -16.30 -8.98 13.55
C PRO A 204 -17.44 -9.71 14.30
N THR A 205 -18.08 -9.00 15.22
CA THR A 205 -19.40 -9.41 15.71
C THR A 205 -20.46 -9.11 14.64
N GLU A 206 -21.55 -9.86 14.64
CA GLU A 206 -22.67 -9.63 13.73
C GLU A 206 -23.17 -8.18 13.81
N GLU A 207 -23.39 -7.66 15.01
CA GLU A 207 -23.86 -6.28 15.20
C GLU A 207 -22.89 -5.26 14.63
N LEU A 208 -21.60 -5.39 14.89
CA LEU A 208 -20.59 -4.49 14.32
C LEU A 208 -20.66 -4.50 12.79
N CYS A 209 -20.72 -5.69 12.19
CA CYS A 209 -20.74 -5.82 10.74
C CYS A 209 -22.01 -5.22 10.13
N ILE A 210 -23.17 -5.46 10.71
CA ILE A 210 -24.45 -4.85 10.28
C ILE A 210 -24.35 -3.31 10.33
N ARG A 211 -23.86 -2.75 11.44
CA ARG A 211 -23.70 -1.28 11.56
C ARG A 211 -22.68 -0.73 10.58
N TRP A 212 -21.60 -1.48 10.36
CA TRP A 212 -20.58 -1.05 9.41
C TRP A 212 -21.07 -1.14 7.95
N MET A 213 -21.88 -2.14 7.60
CA MET A 213 -22.54 -2.20 6.29
C MET A 213 -23.50 -1.05 6.08
N GLN A 214 -24.27 -0.66 7.11
CA GLN A 214 -25.14 0.51 7.05
C GLN A 214 -24.35 1.80 6.81
N LEU A 215 -23.22 1.99 7.52
CA LEU A 215 -22.30 3.10 7.31
C LEU A 215 -21.64 3.01 5.93
N GLY A 216 -21.19 1.82 5.54
CA GLY A 216 -20.50 1.57 4.28
C GLY A 216 -21.34 1.83 3.03
N ALA A 217 -22.67 1.85 3.16
CA ALA A 217 -23.57 2.26 2.08
C ALA A 217 -23.39 3.75 1.67
N PHE A 218 -22.76 4.54 2.55
CA PHE A 218 -22.42 5.95 2.29
C PHE A 218 -20.96 6.15 1.90
N TYR A 219 -20.14 5.09 1.89
CA TYR A 219 -18.74 5.20 1.47
C TYR A 219 -18.66 5.45 -0.04
N PRO A 220 -17.90 6.47 -0.49
CA PRO A 220 -17.59 6.63 -1.91
C PRO A 220 -16.91 5.41 -2.51
N PHE A 221 -15.97 4.79 -1.79
CA PHE A 221 -15.44 3.46 -2.07
C PHE A 221 -15.99 2.47 -1.05
N SER A 222 -16.87 1.56 -1.49
CA SER A 222 -17.56 0.59 -0.65
C SER A 222 -17.09 -0.83 -1.01
N ARG A 223 -16.41 -1.51 -0.06
CA ARG A 223 -15.87 -2.86 -0.24
C ARG A 223 -15.95 -3.64 1.08
N SER A 224 -16.50 -4.86 1.06
CA SER A 224 -16.26 -5.87 2.08
C SER A 224 -15.00 -6.64 1.69
N HIS A 225 -13.99 -6.60 2.53
CA HIS A 225 -12.69 -7.25 2.30
C HIS A 225 -12.09 -7.72 3.61
N SER A 226 -11.49 -8.92 3.61
CA SER A 226 -10.93 -9.49 4.82
C SER A 226 -9.68 -10.32 4.53
N SER A 227 -8.79 -10.44 5.51
CA SER A 227 -7.75 -11.45 5.53
C SER A 227 -8.39 -12.85 5.52
N LYS A 228 -7.57 -13.88 5.23
CA LYS A 228 -8.04 -15.26 5.29
C LYS A 228 -8.49 -15.60 6.72
N LYS A 229 -9.80 -15.72 6.90
CA LYS A 229 -10.45 -16.01 8.18
C LYS A 229 -11.25 -17.31 8.09
N PRO A 230 -11.48 -17.98 9.23
CA PRO A 230 -12.38 -19.14 9.27
C PRO A 230 -13.87 -18.76 9.12
N PHE A 231 -14.17 -17.47 8.99
CA PHE A 231 -15.52 -16.93 8.91
C PHE A 231 -15.69 -16.08 7.64
N ASP A 232 -16.83 -16.25 6.98
CA ASP A 232 -17.22 -15.50 5.79
C ASP A 232 -17.90 -14.19 6.20
N GLN A 233 -17.46 -13.05 5.64
CA GLN A 233 -18.03 -11.72 5.85
C GLN A 233 -19.12 -11.36 4.82
N ASP A 234 -19.54 -12.31 3.96
CA ASP A 234 -20.65 -12.07 3.06
C ASP A 234 -21.91 -11.73 3.86
N PRO A 235 -22.67 -10.70 3.48
CA PRO A 235 -23.92 -10.34 4.17
C PRO A 235 -24.92 -11.51 4.34
N ALA A 236 -24.89 -12.47 3.43
CA ALA A 236 -25.74 -13.66 3.50
C ALA A 236 -25.27 -14.71 4.53
N SER A 237 -24.05 -14.59 5.03
CA SER A 237 -23.45 -15.52 6.01
C SER A 237 -23.94 -15.25 7.44
N TRP A 238 -24.53 -14.09 7.69
CA TRP A 238 -25.04 -13.71 9.01
C TRP A 238 -26.40 -14.35 9.29
N SER A 239 -26.69 -14.61 10.56
CA SER A 239 -27.94 -15.25 10.97
C SER A 239 -29.15 -14.44 10.52
N LYS A 240 -30.18 -15.16 10.16
CA LYS A 240 -31.45 -14.61 9.70
C LYS A 240 -32.28 -14.07 10.87
#